data_589ea2bc4ec67d58c350dec1aa5f4832
#
_entry.id   589ea2bc4ec67d58c350dec1aa5f4832
#
_cell.length_a   1.000
_cell.length_b   1.000
_cell.length_c   1.000
_cell.angle_alpha   90.00
_cell.angle_beta   90.00
_cell.angle_gamma   90.00
#
_symmetry.space_group_name_H-M   'P 1'
#
loop_
_entity.id
_entity.type
_entity.pdbx_description
1 polymer ?
#
loop_
_entity_poly.entity_id
_entity_poly.type
_entity_poly.pdbx_seq_one_letter_code
_entity_poly.pdbx_strand_id
1 'polypeptide(L)'
;MKAPKKEINLSISLLIDESGSMSGAKAEITRLTAILFAEACEKLGIPLEINGHTTSGFFVKLFNYKNFDSFDCNDKYRLVDISARGCNRDGAAVIFGCERLMKRRENKKIFIIISDGRPNHDNYGGDAAKSDLKHIRNTYTRKGVTFIAAAIDADKEYIHEIYGKNFLGISNLESMPAVFGRILQKEIIE
;
A
#
# COMPACT_ATOMS: atom_id res chain seq x y z
N MET A 1 -26.08 17.43 24.21
CA MET A 1 -25.05 16.35 24.33
C MET A 1 -24.53 16.04 22.95
N LYS A 2 -23.22 16.20 22.69
CA LYS A 2 -22.62 15.70 21.44
C LYS A 2 -22.51 14.18 21.56
N ALA A 3 -22.97 13.45 20.54
CA ALA A 3 -22.78 12.00 20.47
C ALA A 3 -21.29 11.67 20.61
N PRO A 4 -20.90 10.62 21.32
CA PRO A 4 -19.49 10.22 21.41
C PRO A 4 -18.97 9.96 20.00
N LYS A 5 -17.86 10.61 19.65
CA LYS A 5 -17.19 10.40 18.37
C LYS A 5 -16.69 8.95 18.37
N LYS A 6 -17.25 8.10 17.51
CA LYS A 6 -16.82 6.70 17.39
C LYS A 6 -15.34 6.72 17.02
N GLU A 7 -14.48 6.25 17.91
CA GLU A 7 -13.05 6.15 17.61
C GLU A 7 -12.85 5.16 16.49
N ILE A 8 -12.12 5.59 15.47
CA ILE A 8 -11.78 4.74 14.33
C ILE A 8 -10.70 3.77 14.79
N ASN A 9 -11.05 2.49 14.90
CA ASN A 9 -10.15 1.42 15.36
C ASN A 9 -9.54 0.69 14.16
N LEU A 10 -8.78 1.42 13.35
CA LEU A 10 -8.21 1.00 12.07
C LEU A 10 -6.77 1.47 11.96
N SER A 11 -5.88 0.64 11.43
CA SER A 11 -4.52 1.01 10.99
C SER A 11 -4.29 0.61 9.53
N ILE A 12 -3.49 1.41 8.82
CA ILE A 12 -3.22 1.23 7.39
C ILE A 12 -1.72 1.17 7.14
N SER A 13 -1.27 0.16 6.39
CA SER A 13 0.08 0.12 5.82
C SER A 13 -0.01 0.27 4.31
N LEU A 14 0.66 1.28 3.76
CA LEU A 14 0.75 1.55 2.33
C LEU A 14 2.13 1.15 1.83
N LEU A 15 2.18 0.20 0.91
CA LEU A 15 3.39 -0.24 0.23
C LEU A 15 3.38 0.24 -1.21
N ILE A 16 4.48 0.85 -1.64
CA ILE A 16 4.63 1.45 -2.96
C ILE A 16 5.73 0.70 -3.72
N ASP A 17 5.38 0.20 -4.89
CA ASP A 17 6.34 -0.32 -5.85
C ASP A 17 7.12 0.87 -6.46
N GLU A 18 8.44 0.86 -6.28
CA GLU A 18 9.37 1.83 -6.85
C GLU A 18 10.28 1.19 -7.92
N SER A 19 9.75 0.21 -8.64
CA SER A 19 10.45 -0.37 -9.79
C SER A 19 10.51 0.60 -10.97
N GLY A 20 11.41 0.34 -11.90
CA GLY A 20 11.64 1.20 -13.07
C GLY A 20 10.41 1.41 -13.95
N SER A 21 9.48 0.43 -13.99
CA SER A 21 8.22 0.53 -14.71
C SER A 21 7.27 1.60 -14.16
N MET A 22 7.45 1.98 -12.89
CA MET A 22 6.69 3.04 -12.21
C MET A 22 7.18 4.45 -12.58
N SER A 23 8.01 4.62 -13.60
CA SER A 23 8.56 5.91 -14.03
C SER A 23 7.54 6.86 -14.67
N GLY A 24 7.91 8.14 -14.76
CA GLY A 24 7.10 9.17 -15.42
C GLY A 24 5.80 9.50 -14.68
N ALA A 25 4.70 9.57 -15.41
CA ALA A 25 3.38 9.94 -14.88
C ALA A 25 2.92 9.00 -13.74
N LYS A 26 3.31 7.72 -13.78
CA LYS A 26 2.96 6.77 -12.73
C LYS A 26 3.58 7.14 -11.38
N ALA A 27 4.86 7.55 -11.36
CA ALA A 27 5.53 8.00 -10.15
C ALA A 27 4.87 9.26 -9.58
N GLU A 28 4.44 10.18 -10.44
CA GLU A 28 3.73 11.39 -10.04
C GLU A 28 2.36 11.07 -9.43
N ILE A 29 1.56 10.24 -10.09
CA ILE A 29 0.25 9.78 -9.59
C ILE A 29 0.43 9.07 -8.24
N THR A 30 1.42 8.19 -8.12
CA THR A 30 1.71 7.46 -6.88
C THR A 30 2.06 8.40 -5.75
N ARG A 31 2.93 9.39 -6.00
CA ARG A 31 3.34 10.39 -5.02
C ARG A 31 2.16 11.22 -4.52
N LEU A 32 1.35 11.73 -5.44
CA LEU A 32 0.15 12.49 -5.08
C LEU A 32 -0.87 11.65 -4.32
N THR A 33 -1.02 10.38 -4.71
CA THR A 33 -1.86 9.41 -4.00
C THR A 33 -1.36 9.20 -2.56
N ALA A 34 -0.07 8.98 -2.36
CA ALA A 34 0.52 8.81 -1.03
C ALA A 34 0.33 10.05 -0.15
N ILE A 35 0.48 11.26 -0.71
CA ILE A 35 0.24 12.53 -0.01
C ILE A 35 -1.23 12.64 0.41
N LEU A 36 -2.17 12.35 -0.48
CA LEU A 36 -3.61 12.37 -0.18
C LEU A 36 -3.97 11.38 0.94
N PHE A 37 -3.41 10.16 0.90
CA PHE A 37 -3.60 9.17 1.96
C PHE A 37 -3.05 9.68 3.30
N ALA A 38 -1.84 10.25 3.31
CA ALA A 38 -1.23 10.77 4.51
C ALA A 38 -2.07 11.89 5.15
N GLU A 39 -2.49 12.88 4.36
CA GLU A 39 -3.33 13.99 4.81
C GLU A 39 -4.71 13.52 5.33
N ALA A 40 -5.34 12.58 4.62
CA ALA A 40 -6.65 12.07 5.02
C ALA A 40 -6.55 11.26 6.32
N CYS A 41 -5.56 10.37 6.44
CA CYS A 41 -5.35 9.57 7.65
C CYS A 41 -5.00 10.47 8.85
N GLU A 42 -4.18 11.50 8.67
CA GLU A 42 -3.85 12.46 9.72
C GLU A 42 -5.11 13.17 10.24
N LYS A 43 -5.95 13.70 9.33
CA LYS A 43 -7.20 14.38 9.69
C LYS A 43 -8.20 13.47 10.41
N LEU A 44 -8.20 12.18 10.09
CA LEU A 44 -9.09 11.18 10.67
C LEU A 44 -8.52 10.51 11.92
N GLY A 45 -7.25 10.76 12.26
CA GLY A 45 -6.56 10.11 13.37
C GLY A 45 -6.31 8.60 13.11
N ILE A 46 -6.16 8.20 11.85
CA ILE A 46 -5.87 6.81 11.46
C ILE A 46 -4.35 6.62 11.40
N PRO A 47 -3.77 5.70 12.19
CA PRO A 47 -2.38 5.34 12.07
C PRO A 47 -2.05 4.82 10.67
N LEU A 48 -1.09 5.48 10.01
CA LEU A 48 -0.66 5.17 8.65
C LEU A 48 0.85 5.01 8.59
N GLU A 49 1.32 3.90 8.03
CA GLU A 49 2.70 3.70 7.61
C GLU A 49 2.80 3.72 6.09
N ILE A 50 3.85 4.37 5.55
CA ILE A 50 4.12 4.42 4.11
C ILE A 50 5.54 3.97 3.86
N ASN A 51 5.69 2.89 3.09
CA ASN A 51 6.96 2.35 2.65
C ASN A 51 7.00 2.23 1.13
N GLY A 52 8.14 2.58 0.55
CA GLY A 52 8.48 2.21 -0.82
C GLY A 52 9.40 0.99 -0.85
N HIS A 53 9.40 0.24 -1.94
CA HIS A 53 10.34 -0.85 -2.14
C HIS A 53 10.86 -0.93 -3.57
N THR A 54 12.10 -1.38 -3.67
CA THR A 54 12.77 -1.73 -4.93
C THR A 54 13.82 -2.81 -4.64
N THR A 55 14.59 -3.20 -5.64
CA THR A 55 15.74 -4.09 -5.46
C THR A 55 17.08 -3.37 -5.63
N SER A 56 18.09 -3.85 -4.92
CA SER A 56 19.49 -3.48 -5.12
C SER A 56 20.31 -4.77 -5.18
N GLY A 57 20.64 -5.22 -6.39
CA GLY A 57 21.16 -6.57 -6.61
C GLY A 57 20.16 -7.62 -6.13
N PHE A 58 20.59 -8.54 -5.27
CA PHE A 58 19.73 -9.60 -4.70
C PHE A 58 18.90 -9.18 -3.51
N PHE A 59 19.05 -7.96 -3.01
CA PHE A 59 18.38 -7.48 -1.81
C PHE A 59 17.15 -6.65 -2.12
N VAL A 60 16.10 -6.80 -1.32
CA VAL A 60 14.98 -5.86 -1.31
C VAL A 60 15.39 -4.65 -0.47
N LYS A 61 15.31 -3.47 -1.05
CA LYS A 61 15.54 -2.19 -0.40
C LYS A 61 14.21 -1.55 -0.07
N LEU A 62 14.05 -1.16 1.19
CA LEU A 62 12.86 -0.48 1.68
C LEU A 62 13.18 0.97 1.99
N PHE A 63 12.26 1.86 1.62
CA PHE A 63 12.28 3.28 1.94
C PHE A 63 11.14 3.57 2.89
N ASN A 64 11.43 3.97 4.11
CA ASN A 64 10.39 4.37 5.03
C ASN A 64 10.13 5.86 4.91
N TYR A 65 8.96 6.23 4.41
CA TYR A 65 8.52 7.60 4.25
C TYR A 65 7.76 8.11 5.47
N LYS A 66 6.94 7.25 6.08
CA LYS A 66 6.16 7.58 7.26
C LYS A 66 5.99 6.34 8.15
N ASN A 67 6.21 6.49 9.44
CA ASN A 67 5.90 5.46 10.43
C ASN A 67 4.50 5.65 11.03
N PHE A 68 3.90 4.58 11.56
CA PHE A 68 2.58 4.62 12.21
C PHE A 68 2.47 5.68 13.31
N ASP A 69 3.48 5.76 14.15
CA ASP A 69 3.51 6.61 15.34
C ASP A 69 4.50 7.78 15.19
N SER A 70 4.72 8.23 13.96
CA SER A 70 5.58 9.38 13.74
C SER A 70 4.92 10.66 14.21
N PHE A 71 5.64 11.40 15.05
CA PHE A 71 5.30 12.77 15.47
C PHE A 71 6.06 13.82 14.64
N ASP A 72 6.81 13.39 13.63
CA ASP A 72 7.56 14.29 12.76
C ASP A 72 6.61 14.92 11.73
N CYS A 73 6.34 16.21 11.90
CA CYS A 73 5.52 16.97 10.95
C CYS A 73 6.14 17.06 9.54
N ASN A 74 7.41 16.70 9.41
CA ASN A 74 8.14 16.71 8.14
C ASN A 74 8.02 15.38 7.36
N ASP A 75 7.42 14.34 7.92
CA ASP A 75 7.25 13.04 7.23
C ASP A 75 6.59 13.21 5.86
N LYS A 76 5.61 14.09 5.74
CA LYS A 76 4.95 14.39 4.46
C LYS A 76 5.88 14.91 3.38
N TYR A 77 6.96 15.58 3.75
CA TYR A 77 7.95 16.10 2.79
C TYR A 77 8.82 14.97 2.22
N ARG A 78 9.02 13.87 2.96
CA ARG A 78 9.71 12.68 2.45
C ARG A 78 8.96 12.00 1.32
N LEU A 79 7.64 12.19 1.24
CA LEU A 79 6.80 11.61 0.16
C LEU A 79 7.16 12.17 -1.22
N VAL A 80 7.82 13.32 -1.31
CA VAL A 80 8.29 13.87 -2.60
C VAL A 80 9.43 13.05 -3.19
N ASP A 81 10.13 12.24 -2.39
CA ASP A 81 11.25 11.39 -2.82
C ASP A 81 10.78 10.06 -3.44
N ILE A 82 9.47 9.76 -3.39
CA ILE A 82 8.88 8.59 -4.06
C ILE A 82 9.21 8.68 -5.55
N SER A 83 9.94 7.68 -6.06
CA SER A 83 10.43 7.70 -7.44
C SER A 83 10.72 6.27 -7.94
N ALA A 84 10.64 6.08 -9.25
CA ALA A 84 11.05 4.83 -9.87
C ALA A 84 12.57 4.59 -9.77
N ARG A 85 12.96 3.34 -9.51
CA ARG A 85 14.37 2.97 -9.23
C ARG A 85 14.80 1.70 -9.98
N GLY A 86 14.93 0.57 -9.28
CA GLY A 86 15.42 -0.72 -9.82
C GLY A 86 14.31 -1.67 -10.25
N CYS A 87 14.49 -2.96 -9.97
CA CYS A 87 13.47 -4.00 -10.17
C CYS A 87 12.62 -4.17 -8.92
N ASN A 88 11.63 -5.10 -8.95
CA ASN A 88 10.79 -5.38 -7.79
C ASN A 88 10.79 -6.86 -7.39
N ARG A 89 10.81 -7.09 -6.06
CA ARG A 89 10.58 -8.38 -5.40
C ARG A 89 9.57 -8.15 -4.29
N ASP A 90 8.30 -8.19 -4.65
CA ASP A 90 7.20 -7.73 -3.78
C ASP A 90 7.05 -8.58 -2.51
N GLY A 91 7.26 -9.90 -2.60
CA GLY A 91 6.96 -10.83 -1.52
C GLY A 91 7.58 -10.44 -0.18
N ALA A 92 8.89 -10.18 -0.16
CA ALA A 92 9.58 -9.78 1.08
C ALA A 92 9.10 -8.43 1.61
N ALA A 93 8.80 -7.47 0.72
CA ALA A 93 8.29 -6.15 1.09
C ALA A 93 6.87 -6.25 1.67
N VAL A 94 6.01 -7.09 1.08
CA VAL A 94 4.64 -7.35 1.59
C VAL A 94 4.70 -8.01 2.97
N ILE A 95 5.56 -9.01 3.17
CA ILE A 95 5.76 -9.65 4.48
C ILE A 95 6.19 -8.61 5.50
N PHE A 96 7.19 -7.79 5.18
CA PHE A 96 7.68 -6.74 6.09
C PHE A 96 6.56 -5.79 6.54
N GLY A 97 5.79 -5.26 5.60
CA GLY A 97 4.69 -4.34 5.91
C GLY A 97 3.57 -5.01 6.71
N CYS A 98 3.21 -6.25 6.37
CA CYS A 98 2.22 -7.03 7.10
C CYS A 98 2.66 -7.34 8.54
N GLU A 99 3.91 -7.73 8.76
CA GLU A 99 4.43 -8.01 10.12
C GLU A 99 4.42 -6.74 11.00
N ARG A 100 4.72 -5.57 10.43
CA ARG A 100 4.63 -4.30 11.15
C ARG A 100 3.17 -3.94 11.46
N LEU A 101 2.28 -4.12 10.49
CA LEU A 101 0.85 -3.88 10.64
C LEU A 101 0.22 -4.81 11.69
N MET A 102 0.66 -6.07 11.76
CA MET A 102 0.19 -7.04 12.76
C MET A 102 0.56 -6.66 14.20
N LYS A 103 1.62 -5.87 14.41
CA LYS A 103 2.00 -5.36 15.74
C LYS A 103 1.11 -4.22 16.22
N ARG A 104 0.25 -3.69 15.36
CA ARG A 104 -0.68 -2.61 15.72
C ARG A 104 -1.79 -3.13 16.63
N ARG A 105 -2.22 -2.25 17.56
CA ARG A 105 -3.30 -2.54 18.52
C ARG A 105 -4.68 -2.44 17.92
N GLU A 106 -4.81 -1.70 16.80
CA GLU A 106 -6.09 -1.49 16.13
C GLU A 106 -6.66 -2.83 15.63
N ASN A 107 -7.98 -3.01 15.79
CA ASN A 107 -8.64 -4.27 15.44
C ASN A 107 -8.71 -4.49 13.92
N LYS A 108 -8.96 -3.42 13.17
CA LYS A 108 -9.00 -3.47 11.71
C LYS A 108 -7.64 -3.10 11.14
N LYS A 109 -7.17 -3.91 10.20
CA LYS A 109 -5.85 -3.78 9.58
C LYS A 109 -5.98 -3.83 8.07
N ILE A 110 -5.61 -2.73 7.41
CA ILE A 110 -5.65 -2.65 5.95
C ILE A 110 -4.22 -2.56 5.40
N PHE A 111 -3.89 -3.45 4.49
CA PHE A 111 -2.66 -3.40 3.72
C PHE A 111 -2.97 -2.99 2.29
N ILE A 112 -2.44 -1.85 1.87
CA ILE A 112 -2.63 -1.31 0.52
C ILE A 112 -1.31 -1.43 -0.23
N ILE A 113 -1.34 -2.00 -1.43
CA ILE A 113 -0.19 -2.01 -2.34
C ILE A 113 -0.50 -1.17 -3.58
N ILE A 114 0.43 -0.28 -3.94
CA ILE A 114 0.40 0.46 -5.21
C ILE A 114 1.49 -0.11 -6.10
N SER A 115 1.09 -0.69 -7.25
CA SER A 115 2.02 -1.26 -8.22
C SER A 115 1.43 -1.14 -9.62
N ASP A 116 2.27 -1.19 -10.64
CA ASP A 116 1.84 -1.22 -12.03
C ASP A 116 1.85 -2.63 -12.64
N GLY A 117 2.15 -3.67 -11.87
CA GLY A 117 2.04 -4.99 -12.45
C GLY A 117 2.84 -6.11 -11.83
N ARG A 118 3.66 -6.74 -12.67
CA ARG A 118 4.30 -8.01 -12.36
C ARG A 118 5.64 -7.83 -11.67
N PRO A 119 5.94 -8.64 -10.65
CA PRO A 119 7.30 -8.74 -10.15
C PRO A 119 8.28 -9.03 -11.29
N ASN A 120 9.32 -8.25 -11.36
CA ASN A 120 10.34 -8.38 -12.41
C ASN A 120 11.74 -8.34 -11.81
N HIS A 121 12.24 -9.51 -11.44
CA HIS A 121 13.59 -9.71 -10.98
C HIS A 121 14.07 -11.09 -11.46
N ASP A 122 15.37 -11.25 -11.74
CA ASP A 122 15.98 -12.46 -12.34
C ASP A 122 15.56 -13.78 -11.67
N ASN A 123 15.37 -13.77 -10.35
CA ASN A 123 15.00 -14.94 -9.56
C ASN A 123 13.60 -14.82 -8.92
N TYR A 124 12.78 -13.84 -9.32
CA TYR A 124 11.47 -13.61 -8.76
C TYR A 124 10.53 -13.00 -9.80
N GLY A 125 9.82 -13.85 -10.53
CA GLY A 125 8.91 -13.44 -11.59
C GLY A 125 7.94 -14.55 -12.01
N GLY A 126 7.09 -14.25 -12.96
CA GLY A 126 6.13 -15.19 -13.55
C GLY A 126 5.19 -15.86 -12.55
N ASP A 127 4.86 -17.13 -12.81
CA ASP A 127 3.91 -17.89 -12.00
C ASP A 127 4.43 -18.22 -10.59
N ALA A 128 5.75 -18.34 -10.42
CA ALA A 128 6.35 -18.57 -9.12
C ALA A 128 6.14 -17.37 -8.18
N ALA A 129 6.42 -16.16 -8.63
CA ALA A 129 6.19 -14.94 -7.85
C ALA A 129 4.69 -14.72 -7.58
N LYS A 130 3.83 -15.02 -8.57
CA LYS A 130 2.37 -14.95 -8.42
C LYS A 130 1.86 -15.92 -7.35
N SER A 131 2.35 -17.16 -7.35
CA SER A 131 1.98 -18.17 -6.36
C SER A 131 2.43 -17.76 -4.96
N ASP A 132 3.66 -17.24 -4.83
CA ASP A 132 4.21 -16.75 -3.59
C ASP A 132 3.37 -15.59 -3.01
N LEU A 133 3.07 -14.58 -3.82
CA LEU A 133 2.24 -13.45 -3.42
C LEU A 133 0.82 -13.85 -3.02
N LYS A 134 0.21 -14.81 -3.74
CA LYS A 134 -1.08 -15.39 -3.34
C LYS A 134 -0.99 -16.08 -1.98
N HIS A 135 0.07 -16.85 -1.75
CA HIS A 135 0.31 -17.53 -0.48
C HIS A 135 0.45 -16.51 0.66
N ILE A 136 1.30 -15.50 0.48
CA ILE A 136 1.50 -14.42 1.46
C ILE A 136 0.17 -13.72 1.76
N ARG A 137 -0.56 -13.27 0.73
CA ARG A 137 -1.86 -12.63 0.90
C ARG A 137 -2.82 -13.52 1.70
N ASN A 138 -2.96 -14.81 1.34
CA ASN A 138 -3.85 -15.73 2.04
C ASN A 138 -3.45 -15.92 3.51
N THR A 139 -2.15 -15.99 3.79
CA THR A 139 -1.62 -16.14 5.14
C THR A 139 -2.01 -14.97 6.03
N TYR A 140 -1.82 -13.73 5.56
CA TYR A 140 -2.14 -12.55 6.35
C TYR A 140 -3.64 -12.23 6.37
N THR A 141 -4.39 -12.58 5.32
CA THR A 141 -5.86 -12.47 5.35
C THR A 141 -6.45 -13.36 6.44
N ARG A 142 -5.95 -14.58 6.63
CA ARG A 142 -6.38 -15.46 7.74
C ARG A 142 -6.03 -14.88 9.11
N LYS A 143 -5.01 -14.03 9.20
CA LYS A 143 -4.63 -13.29 10.41
C LYS A 143 -5.42 -11.99 10.61
N GLY A 144 -6.38 -11.68 9.74
CA GLY A 144 -7.26 -10.51 9.84
C GLY A 144 -6.78 -9.25 9.08
N VAL A 145 -5.84 -9.38 8.15
CA VAL A 145 -5.44 -8.26 7.29
C VAL A 145 -6.32 -8.20 6.04
N THR A 146 -6.94 -7.06 5.80
CA THR A 146 -7.64 -6.75 4.54
C THR A 146 -6.65 -6.23 3.51
N PHE A 147 -6.50 -6.92 2.38
CA PHE A 147 -5.65 -6.45 1.28
C PHE A 147 -6.44 -5.64 0.27
N ILE A 148 -5.84 -4.54 -0.18
CA ILE A 148 -6.34 -3.70 -1.26
C ILE A 148 -5.20 -3.47 -2.24
N ALA A 149 -5.41 -3.77 -3.51
CA ALA A 149 -4.44 -3.49 -4.56
C ALA A 149 -4.86 -2.28 -5.37
N ALA A 150 -3.96 -1.33 -5.50
CA ALA A 150 -4.13 -0.14 -6.30
C ALA A 150 -3.23 -0.24 -7.53
N ALA A 151 -3.82 -0.47 -8.70
CA ALA A 151 -3.08 -0.63 -9.95
C ALA A 151 -3.09 0.65 -10.78
N ILE A 152 -1.91 1.03 -11.26
CA ILE A 152 -1.71 2.17 -12.15
C ILE A 152 -1.40 1.63 -13.55
N ASP A 153 -2.31 1.83 -14.51
CA ASP A 153 -2.16 1.46 -15.94
C ASP A 153 -1.74 0.01 -16.23
N ALA A 154 -1.93 -0.89 -15.27
CA ALA A 154 -1.27 -2.16 -15.27
C ALA A 154 -2.12 -3.32 -15.76
N ASP A 155 -1.48 -4.47 -15.74
CA ASP A 155 -2.06 -5.80 -15.88
C ASP A 155 -3.07 -6.07 -14.73
N LYS A 156 -4.25 -5.49 -14.88
CA LYS A 156 -5.33 -5.55 -13.89
C LYS A 156 -5.71 -6.99 -13.56
N GLU A 157 -5.65 -7.88 -14.54
CA GLU A 157 -5.95 -9.30 -14.36
C GLU A 157 -4.94 -9.96 -13.42
N TYR A 158 -3.65 -9.71 -13.64
CA TYR A 158 -2.58 -10.26 -12.82
C TYR A 158 -2.70 -9.81 -11.35
N ILE A 159 -2.90 -8.51 -11.14
CA ILE A 159 -3.07 -7.95 -9.79
C ILE A 159 -4.35 -8.48 -9.12
N HIS A 160 -5.45 -8.56 -9.87
CA HIS A 160 -6.71 -9.13 -9.37
C HIS A 160 -6.57 -10.60 -8.99
N GLU A 161 -5.81 -11.38 -9.74
CA GLU A 161 -5.55 -12.78 -9.42
C GLU A 161 -4.75 -12.96 -8.11
N ILE A 162 -3.84 -12.04 -7.82
CA ILE A 162 -3.03 -12.09 -6.59
C ILE A 162 -3.82 -11.58 -5.39
N TYR A 163 -4.38 -10.37 -5.50
CA TYR A 163 -4.94 -9.65 -4.36
C TYR A 163 -6.46 -9.77 -4.23
N GLY A 164 -7.13 -10.36 -5.21
CA GLY A 164 -8.57 -10.62 -5.17
C GLY A 164 -9.42 -9.41 -5.59
N LYS A 165 -10.70 -9.41 -5.15
CA LYS A 165 -11.72 -8.45 -5.62
C LYS A 165 -11.56 -7.02 -5.07
N ASN A 166 -10.75 -6.81 -4.05
CA ASN A 166 -10.50 -5.49 -3.48
C ASN A 166 -9.45 -4.75 -4.31
N PHE A 167 -9.87 -4.34 -5.49
CA PHE A 167 -9.03 -3.71 -6.49
C PHE A 167 -9.45 -2.27 -6.70
N LEU A 168 -8.46 -1.37 -6.77
CA LEU A 168 -8.63 0.04 -7.07
C LEU A 168 -7.85 0.39 -8.34
N GLY A 169 -8.56 0.79 -9.39
CA GLY A 169 -7.90 1.37 -10.56
C GLY A 169 -7.52 2.82 -10.26
N ILE A 170 -6.24 3.11 -10.21
CA ILE A 170 -5.74 4.48 -10.10
C ILE A 170 -5.35 4.96 -11.50
N SER A 171 -6.34 5.29 -12.30
CA SER A 171 -6.11 5.91 -13.61
C SER A 171 -6.34 7.43 -13.59
N ASN A 172 -6.95 7.94 -12.53
CA ASN A 172 -7.27 9.35 -12.38
C ASN A 172 -7.21 9.79 -10.92
N LEU A 173 -6.38 10.79 -10.63
CA LEU A 173 -6.25 11.39 -9.30
C LEU A 173 -7.56 12.00 -8.78
N GLU A 174 -8.41 12.51 -9.67
CA GLU A 174 -9.70 13.10 -9.29
C GLU A 174 -10.63 12.07 -8.62
N SER A 175 -10.50 10.80 -8.96
CA SER A 175 -11.31 9.72 -8.38
C SER A 175 -10.80 9.25 -7.00
N MET A 176 -9.57 9.57 -6.62
CA MET A 176 -8.92 9.05 -5.41
C MET A 176 -9.65 9.39 -4.10
N PRO A 177 -10.16 10.62 -3.88
CA PRO A 177 -10.92 10.92 -2.68
C PRO A 177 -12.17 10.05 -2.53
N ALA A 178 -12.87 9.78 -3.63
CA ALA A 178 -14.06 8.93 -3.62
C ALA A 178 -13.71 7.45 -3.40
N VAL A 179 -12.59 7.00 -3.93
CA VAL A 179 -12.06 5.63 -3.74
C VAL A 179 -11.65 5.43 -2.29
N PHE A 180 -10.87 6.36 -1.73
CA PHE A 180 -10.47 6.32 -0.34
C PHE A 180 -11.67 6.38 0.61
N GLY A 181 -12.62 7.28 0.33
CA GLY A 181 -13.87 7.39 1.08
C GLY A 181 -14.65 6.08 1.11
N ARG A 182 -14.74 5.36 -0.01
CA ARG A 182 -15.40 4.04 -0.09
C ARG A 182 -14.68 2.97 0.74
N ILE A 183 -13.33 2.94 0.71
CA ILE A 183 -12.55 2.03 1.54
C ILE A 183 -12.84 2.29 3.01
N LEU A 184 -12.72 3.53 3.45
CA LEU A 184 -12.96 3.91 4.83
C LEU A 184 -14.41 3.64 5.24
N GLN A 185 -15.37 3.98 4.38
CA GLN A 185 -16.79 3.78 4.66
C GLN A 185 -17.11 2.29 4.86
N LYS A 186 -16.61 1.41 3.98
CA LYS A 186 -16.78 -0.03 4.09
C LYS A 186 -16.17 -0.58 5.39
N GLU A 187 -14.98 -0.13 5.74
CA GLU A 187 -14.24 -0.67 6.89
C GLU A 187 -14.59 -0.01 8.24
N ILE A 188 -15.21 1.19 8.23
CA ILE A 188 -15.62 1.89 9.46
C ILE A 188 -17.05 1.57 9.84
N ILE A 189 -17.94 1.32 8.88
CA ILE A 189 -19.37 1.14 9.10
C ILE A 189 -19.73 -0.32 9.39
N GLU A 190 -18.99 -1.28 8.83
CA GLU A 190 -19.11 -2.71 9.16
C GLU A 190 -18.27 -3.06 10.41
#